data_f51982b11aa1af1c5e90033762c7f574
#
_entry.id   f51982b11aa1af1c5e90033762c7f574
#
_cell.length_a   1.000
_cell.length_b   1.000
_cell.length_c   1.000
_cell.angle_alpha   90.00
_cell.angle_beta   90.00
_cell.angle_gamma   90.00
#
_symmetry.space_group_name_H-M   'P 1'
#
loop_
_entity.id
_entity.type
_entity.pdbx_description
1 polymer ?
#
loop_
_entity_poly.entity_id
_entity_poly.type
_entity_poly.pdbx_seq_one_letter_code
_entity_poly.pdbx_strand_id
1 'polypeptide(L)'
;MNIGKSDKLIFLYDELMTKEYQEILRLPLKLVSLGLINAKLYFYNDTKIRRKFIIPNKKQSSSIVFGGLFLLKDYNEYKFHIHSFYNNEAMLETSFVEDFYILSHVQVTPIKAKTYEDLLRSNIEYLDRLECEAFIGNLNNKKVLHSITHRHYKMGAMDTTSFKQLLKER
;
A
#
# COMPACT_ATOMS: atom_id res chain seq x y z
N MET A 1 -7.00 -20.73 -3.74
CA MET A 1 -6.91 -19.74 -4.81
C MET A 1 -5.82 -20.16 -5.78
N ASN A 2 -6.16 -20.25 -7.04
CA ASN A 2 -5.17 -20.57 -8.07
C ASN A 2 -4.50 -19.31 -8.58
N ILE A 3 -3.20 -19.21 -8.29
CA ILE A 3 -2.38 -18.11 -8.79
C ILE A 3 -1.63 -18.61 -10.02
N GLY A 4 -1.84 -17.98 -11.17
CA GLY A 4 -1.12 -18.30 -12.38
C GLY A 4 0.38 -18.00 -12.22
N LYS A 5 1.22 -18.61 -13.06
CA LYS A 5 2.68 -18.44 -12.98
C LYS A 5 3.12 -16.98 -13.16
N SER A 6 2.37 -16.20 -13.91
CA SER A 6 2.67 -14.78 -14.19
C SER A 6 1.96 -13.82 -13.21
N ASP A 7 1.17 -14.36 -12.29
CA ASP A 7 0.37 -13.55 -11.37
C ASP A 7 1.04 -13.49 -10.00
N LYS A 8 0.93 -12.36 -9.32
CA LYS A 8 1.47 -12.20 -7.97
C LYS A 8 0.53 -11.38 -7.10
N LEU A 9 0.64 -11.61 -5.80
CA LEU A 9 -0.05 -10.80 -4.81
C LEU A 9 0.73 -9.52 -4.54
N ILE A 10 0.01 -8.42 -4.43
CA ILE A 10 0.55 -7.11 -4.07
C ILE A 10 -0.35 -6.47 -3.02
N PHE A 11 0.27 -5.84 -2.03
CA PHE A 11 -0.43 -5.09 -0.99
C PHE A 11 -0.48 -3.62 -1.38
N LEU A 12 -1.68 -3.06 -1.40
CA LEU A 12 -1.92 -1.64 -1.71
C LEU A 12 -2.59 -0.99 -0.51
N TYR A 13 -2.18 0.22 -0.20
CA TYR A 13 -2.64 0.94 1.00
C TYR A 13 -3.04 2.40 0.73
N ASP A 14 -2.96 2.83 -0.50
CA ASP A 14 -3.24 4.21 -0.91
C ASP A 14 -4.34 4.26 -1.99
N GLU A 15 -4.34 5.31 -2.80
CA GLU A 15 -5.36 5.50 -3.83
C GLU A 15 -5.44 4.35 -4.84
N LEU A 16 -4.35 3.62 -5.09
CA LEU A 16 -4.36 2.49 -6.03
C LEU A 16 -5.26 1.34 -5.58
N MET A 17 -5.60 1.26 -4.30
CA MET A 17 -6.53 0.25 -3.83
C MET A 17 -7.99 0.58 -4.20
N THR A 18 -8.25 1.79 -4.68
CA THR A 18 -9.57 2.17 -5.15
C THR A 18 -9.82 1.72 -6.58
N LYS A 19 -11.03 1.31 -6.84
CA LYS A 19 -11.43 0.86 -8.17
C LYS A 19 -11.27 1.96 -9.22
N GLU A 20 -11.53 3.19 -8.83
CA GLU A 20 -11.39 4.36 -9.71
C GLU A 20 -9.98 4.48 -10.30
N TYR A 21 -8.94 4.46 -9.45
CA TYR A 21 -7.56 4.55 -9.92
C TYR A 21 -7.13 3.31 -10.69
N GLN A 22 -7.58 2.14 -10.30
CA GLN A 22 -7.28 0.90 -11.02
C GLN A 22 -7.83 0.93 -12.43
N GLU A 23 -9.02 1.47 -12.63
CA GLU A 23 -9.63 1.63 -13.95
C GLU A 23 -8.92 2.67 -14.78
N ILE A 24 -8.57 3.82 -14.20
CA ILE A 24 -7.83 4.88 -14.88
C ILE A 24 -6.50 4.35 -15.43
N LEU A 25 -5.80 3.57 -14.63
CA LEU A 25 -4.50 3.00 -14.99
C LEU A 25 -4.61 1.67 -15.75
N ARG A 26 -5.83 1.15 -15.92
CA ARG A 26 -6.11 -0.12 -16.59
C ARG A 26 -5.30 -1.28 -16.01
N LEU A 27 -5.23 -1.35 -14.68
CA LEU A 27 -4.51 -2.40 -13.98
C LEU A 27 -5.41 -3.63 -13.79
N PRO A 28 -4.94 -4.83 -14.15
CA PRO A 28 -5.71 -6.05 -13.94
C PRO A 28 -5.58 -6.57 -12.51
N LEU A 29 -6.15 -5.82 -11.57
CA LEU A 29 -6.12 -6.10 -10.14
C LEU A 29 -7.44 -6.74 -9.69
N LYS A 30 -7.32 -7.76 -8.86
CA LYS A 30 -8.47 -8.39 -8.22
C LYS A 30 -8.26 -8.39 -6.71
N LEU A 31 -9.21 -7.82 -5.98
CA LEU A 31 -9.18 -7.84 -4.51
C LEU A 31 -9.36 -9.28 -4.00
N VAL A 32 -8.38 -9.76 -3.27
CA VAL A 32 -8.41 -11.08 -2.64
C VAL A 32 -8.94 -10.98 -1.21
N SER A 33 -8.43 -10.01 -0.47
CA SER A 33 -8.75 -9.83 0.94
C SER A 33 -8.32 -8.45 1.40
N LEU A 34 -8.93 -7.97 2.45
CA LEU A 34 -8.33 -6.90 3.23
C LEU A 34 -7.12 -7.45 3.95
N GLY A 35 -6.20 -6.58 4.32
CA GLY A 35 -5.00 -6.98 5.03
C GLY A 35 -4.47 -5.88 5.92
N LEU A 36 -3.58 -6.26 6.81
CA LEU A 36 -2.81 -5.31 7.59
C LEU A 36 -1.33 -5.69 7.57
N ILE A 37 -0.52 -4.66 7.73
CA ILE A 37 0.93 -4.80 7.77
C ILE A 37 1.44 -4.08 9.01
N ASN A 38 2.45 -4.66 9.66
CA ASN A 38 3.13 -4.02 10.78
C ASN A 38 4.13 -3.02 10.21
N ALA A 39 3.73 -1.77 10.17
CA ALA A 39 4.49 -0.70 9.53
C ALA A 39 4.07 0.64 10.12
N LYS A 40 4.89 1.65 9.89
CA LYS A 40 4.53 3.05 10.13
C LYS A 40 4.20 3.72 8.82
N LEU A 41 3.18 4.56 8.86
CA LEU A 41 2.79 5.39 7.73
C LEU A 41 3.38 6.77 7.88
N TYR A 42 4.04 7.21 6.85
CA TYR A 42 4.59 8.55 6.75
C TYR A 42 3.92 9.34 5.65
N PHE A 43 3.88 10.62 5.82
CA PHE A 43 3.30 11.53 4.86
C PHE A 43 4.36 12.54 4.44
N TYR A 44 4.71 12.51 3.15
CA TYR A 44 5.55 13.54 2.56
C TYR A 44 4.66 14.65 2.01
N ASN A 45 4.80 15.82 2.54
CA ASN A 45 4.01 16.98 2.13
C ASN A 45 4.96 18.13 1.75
N ASP A 46 5.11 18.31 0.47
CA ASP A 46 5.69 19.50 -0.12
C ASP A 46 4.54 20.32 -0.73
N THR A 47 4.79 21.58 -1.05
CA THR A 47 3.80 22.45 -1.67
C THR A 47 3.16 21.87 -2.92
N LYS A 48 3.89 21.01 -3.62
CA LYS A 48 3.45 20.42 -4.89
C LYS A 48 3.23 18.90 -4.85
N ILE A 49 3.82 18.21 -3.87
CA ILE A 49 3.77 16.76 -3.79
C ILE A 49 3.18 16.32 -2.46
N ARG A 50 2.12 15.53 -2.52
CA ARG A 50 1.52 14.90 -1.35
C ARG A 50 1.57 13.40 -1.54
N ARG A 51 2.39 12.72 -0.75
CA ARG A 51 2.57 11.28 -0.87
C ARG A 51 2.54 10.61 0.49
N LYS A 52 1.89 9.47 0.52
CA LYS A 52 1.89 8.56 1.66
C LYS A 52 2.77 7.39 1.34
N PHE A 53 3.56 6.97 2.30
CA PHE A 53 4.38 5.76 2.14
C PHE A 53 4.52 5.05 3.47
N ILE A 54 4.71 3.74 3.38
CA ILE A 54 4.92 2.91 4.55
C ILE A 54 6.40 2.54 4.66
N ILE A 55 6.83 2.39 5.90
CA ILE A 55 8.12 1.76 6.24
C ILE A 55 7.82 0.60 7.18
N PRO A 56 8.08 -0.64 6.76
CA PRO A 56 7.85 -1.80 7.62
C PRO A 56 8.65 -1.69 8.92
N ASN A 57 8.04 -2.07 10.04
CA ASN A 57 8.71 -2.08 11.32
C ASN A 57 9.71 -3.23 11.38
N LYS A 58 10.92 -2.96 11.88
CA LYS A 58 11.94 -3.98 12.09
C LYS A 58 11.59 -4.90 13.26
N LYS A 59 10.90 -4.34 14.26
CA LYS A 59 10.43 -5.05 15.44
C LYS A 59 8.92 -4.94 15.50
N GLN A 60 8.27 -5.94 16.06
CA GLN A 60 6.83 -5.88 16.26
C GLN A 60 6.47 -4.65 17.10
N SER A 61 5.57 -3.85 16.60
CA SER A 61 5.10 -2.64 17.24
C SER A 61 3.58 -2.56 17.09
N SER A 62 2.95 -1.66 17.85
CA SER A 62 1.51 -1.43 17.75
C SER A 62 1.10 -0.67 16.48
N SER A 63 2.08 -0.18 15.71
CA SER A 63 1.79 0.55 14.48
C SER A 63 1.39 -0.42 13.37
N ILE A 64 0.21 -0.23 12.83
CA ILE A 64 -0.32 -1.05 11.73
C ILE A 64 -0.87 -0.16 10.63
N VAL A 65 -0.84 -0.69 9.42
CA VAL A 65 -1.45 -0.05 8.26
C VAL A 65 -2.40 -1.04 7.62
N PHE A 66 -3.66 -0.63 7.48
CA PHE A 66 -4.66 -1.42 6.76
C PHE A 66 -4.59 -1.12 5.27
N GLY A 67 -4.91 -2.13 4.47
CA GLY A 67 -4.99 -1.99 3.04
C GLY A 67 -5.69 -3.17 2.40
N GLY A 68 -5.41 -3.37 1.12
CA GLY A 68 -5.96 -4.46 0.34
C GLY A 68 -4.87 -5.38 -0.20
N LEU A 69 -5.15 -6.67 -0.18
CA LEU A 69 -4.33 -7.67 -0.82
C LEU A 69 -4.94 -7.98 -2.18
N PHE A 70 -4.21 -7.65 -3.24
CA PHE A 70 -4.67 -7.78 -4.62
C PHE A 70 -3.86 -8.80 -5.38
N LEU A 71 -4.53 -9.54 -6.26
CA LEU A 71 -3.86 -10.35 -7.25
C LEU A 71 -3.63 -9.49 -8.49
N LEU A 72 -2.38 -9.31 -8.88
CA LEU A 72 -2.00 -8.61 -10.10
C LEU A 72 -1.67 -9.64 -11.18
N LYS A 73 -2.49 -9.68 -12.22
CA LYS A 73 -2.25 -10.53 -13.38
C LYS A 73 -1.13 -9.95 -14.23
N ASP A 74 -0.36 -10.84 -14.86
CA ASP A 74 0.76 -10.46 -15.72
C ASP A 74 1.71 -9.48 -15.01
N TYR A 75 2.11 -9.86 -13.82
CA TYR A 75 2.89 -9.05 -12.89
C TYR A 75 4.10 -8.40 -13.55
N ASN A 76 4.88 -9.15 -14.33
CA ASN A 76 6.10 -8.61 -14.96
C ASN A 76 5.82 -7.49 -15.93
N GLU A 77 4.66 -7.49 -16.56
CA GLU A 77 4.23 -6.42 -17.46
C GLU A 77 3.74 -5.19 -16.68
N TYR A 78 2.87 -5.41 -15.70
CA TYR A 78 2.17 -4.32 -15.03
C TYR A 78 2.91 -3.70 -13.85
N LYS A 79 3.89 -4.38 -13.26
CA LYS A 79 4.65 -3.81 -12.14
C LYS A 79 5.31 -2.48 -12.50
N PHE A 80 5.76 -2.33 -13.75
CA PHE A 80 6.36 -1.08 -14.22
C PHE A 80 5.34 0.05 -14.32
N HIS A 81 4.11 -0.25 -14.68
CA HIS A 81 3.03 0.73 -14.68
C HIS A 81 2.76 1.27 -13.30
N ILE A 82 2.72 0.40 -12.31
CA ILE A 82 2.52 0.79 -10.90
C ILE A 82 3.73 1.58 -10.41
N HIS A 83 4.93 1.12 -10.68
CA HIS A 83 6.17 1.81 -10.31
C HIS A 83 6.21 3.22 -10.90
N SER A 84 5.85 3.36 -12.17
CA SER A 84 5.81 4.65 -12.84
C SER A 84 4.76 5.58 -12.23
N PHE A 85 3.61 5.06 -11.89
CA PHE A 85 2.57 5.84 -11.21
C PHE A 85 3.08 6.43 -9.90
N TYR A 86 3.72 5.61 -9.06
CA TYR A 86 4.23 6.07 -7.78
C TYR A 86 5.38 7.07 -7.91
N ASN A 87 6.30 6.81 -8.82
CA ASN A 87 7.56 7.56 -8.86
C ASN A 87 7.52 8.78 -9.78
N ASN A 88 6.81 8.73 -10.89
CA ASN A 88 6.79 9.85 -11.85
C ASN A 88 6.23 11.14 -11.25
N GLU A 89 5.16 11.06 -10.49
CA GLU A 89 4.61 12.25 -9.85
C GLU A 89 5.54 12.81 -8.77
N ALA A 90 6.24 11.93 -8.06
CA ALA A 90 7.21 12.34 -7.04
C ALA A 90 8.48 12.91 -7.66
N MET A 91 8.81 12.54 -8.88
CA MET A 91 10.02 12.94 -9.58
C MET A 91 9.88 14.20 -10.44
N LEU A 92 8.66 14.70 -10.64
CA LEU A 92 8.41 15.85 -11.50
C LEU A 92 9.22 17.10 -11.14
N GLU A 93 9.72 17.21 -9.93
CA GLU A 93 10.44 18.38 -9.45
C GLU A 93 11.92 18.15 -9.21
N THR A 94 12.39 16.90 -9.32
CA THR A 94 13.77 16.60 -9.01
C THR A 94 14.32 15.62 -10.02
N SER A 95 14.93 16.15 -11.05
CA SER A 95 15.46 15.39 -12.19
C SER A 95 16.64 14.46 -11.86
N PHE A 96 17.12 14.42 -10.61
CA PHE A 96 18.33 13.67 -10.25
C PHE A 96 18.13 12.77 -9.03
N VAL A 97 16.91 12.34 -8.77
CA VAL A 97 16.64 11.68 -7.51
C VAL A 97 16.38 10.21 -7.74
N GLU A 98 16.88 9.42 -6.81
CA GLU A 98 16.48 8.04 -6.69
C GLU A 98 14.96 7.95 -6.52
N ASP A 99 14.37 6.84 -6.92
CA ASP A 99 12.95 6.60 -6.79
C ASP A 99 12.47 6.92 -5.38
N PHE A 100 11.28 7.50 -5.30
CA PHE A 100 10.63 7.78 -4.03
C PHE A 100 10.10 6.50 -3.38
N TYR A 101 9.61 5.58 -4.20
CA TYR A 101 9.10 4.27 -3.78
C TYR A 101 9.94 3.15 -4.37
N ILE A 102 10.13 2.10 -3.58
CA ILE A 102 10.75 0.86 -4.05
C ILE A 102 9.82 -0.31 -3.76
N LEU A 103 9.89 -1.31 -4.61
CA LEU A 103 9.17 -2.56 -4.42
C LEU A 103 9.92 -3.42 -3.40
N SER A 104 9.21 -3.93 -2.40
CA SER A 104 9.80 -4.73 -1.34
C SER A 104 8.86 -5.86 -0.93
N HIS A 105 9.44 -6.91 -0.38
CA HIS A 105 8.68 -7.99 0.25
C HIS A 105 8.20 -7.54 1.63
N VAL A 106 6.93 -7.82 1.92
CA VAL A 106 6.31 -7.47 3.19
C VAL A 106 5.49 -8.64 3.71
N GLN A 107 5.34 -8.71 5.02
CA GLN A 107 4.47 -9.67 5.68
C GLN A 107 3.10 -9.06 5.87
N VAL A 108 2.08 -9.67 5.29
CA VAL A 108 0.69 -9.20 5.39
C VAL A 108 -0.12 -10.21 6.18
N THR A 109 -0.93 -9.71 7.09
CA THR A 109 -1.94 -10.51 7.78
C THR A 109 -3.27 -10.25 7.09
N PRO A 110 -3.80 -11.21 6.32
CA PRO A 110 -5.14 -11.06 5.77
C PRO A 110 -6.17 -11.00 6.90
N ILE A 111 -7.21 -10.22 6.71
CA ILE A 111 -8.25 -10.05 7.72
C ILE A 111 -9.64 -10.15 7.11
N LYS A 112 -10.59 -10.52 7.94
CA LYS A 112 -12.01 -10.48 7.61
C LYS A 112 -12.72 -9.52 8.55
N ALA A 113 -13.38 -8.54 7.98
CA ALA A 113 -14.25 -7.62 8.70
C ALA A 113 -15.48 -7.37 7.84
N LYS A 114 -16.65 -7.26 8.45
CA LYS A 114 -17.90 -7.03 7.73
C LYS A 114 -18.14 -5.56 7.45
N THR A 115 -17.78 -4.71 8.40
CA THR A 115 -18.04 -3.27 8.34
C THR A 115 -16.82 -2.48 8.74
N TYR A 116 -16.82 -1.20 8.41
CA TYR A 116 -15.79 -0.27 8.85
C TYR A 116 -15.72 -0.16 10.38
N GLU A 117 -16.87 -0.20 11.04
CA GLU A 117 -16.96 -0.16 12.50
C GLU A 117 -16.29 -1.38 13.13
N ASP A 118 -16.39 -2.55 12.50
CA ASP A 118 -15.71 -3.75 12.97
C ASP A 118 -14.18 -3.55 12.95
N LEU A 119 -13.66 -2.88 11.94
CA LEU A 119 -12.23 -2.54 11.88
C LEU A 119 -11.83 -1.63 13.04
N LEU A 120 -12.64 -0.60 13.33
CA LEU A 120 -12.35 0.34 14.41
C LEU A 120 -12.42 -0.31 15.78
N ARG A 121 -13.29 -1.29 15.97
CA ARG A 121 -13.50 -1.98 17.25
C ARG A 121 -12.65 -3.23 17.41
N SER A 122 -11.76 -3.49 16.47
CA SER A 122 -10.94 -4.70 16.42
C SER A 122 -11.77 -6.00 16.41
N ASN A 123 -13.01 -5.92 15.92
CA ASN A 123 -13.85 -7.09 15.72
C ASN A 123 -13.52 -7.72 14.36
N ILE A 124 -12.34 -8.33 14.31
CA ILE A 124 -11.71 -8.77 13.08
C ILE A 124 -11.25 -10.22 13.27
N GLU A 125 -11.45 -11.03 12.24
CA GLU A 125 -10.81 -12.34 12.15
C GLU A 125 -9.46 -12.17 11.44
N TYR A 126 -8.39 -12.61 12.10
CA TYR A 126 -7.05 -12.60 11.54
C TYR A 126 -6.74 -13.96 10.92
N LEU A 127 -6.30 -13.94 9.67
CA LEU A 127 -5.88 -15.14 8.97
C LEU A 127 -4.36 -15.29 9.05
N ASP A 128 -3.85 -16.41 8.52
CA ASP A 128 -2.41 -16.69 8.55
C ASP A 128 -1.64 -15.67 7.71
N ARG A 129 -0.51 -15.21 8.24
CA ARG A 129 0.38 -14.31 7.55
C ARG A 129 0.87 -14.90 6.25
N LEU A 130 1.04 -14.04 5.27
CA LEU A 130 1.67 -14.42 4.02
C LEU A 130 2.63 -13.31 3.57
N GLU A 131 3.57 -13.70 2.72
CA GLU A 131 4.52 -12.75 2.14
C GLU A 131 4.01 -12.31 0.77
N CYS A 132 4.08 -11.01 0.53
CA CYS A 132 3.77 -10.44 -0.78
C CYS A 132 4.64 -9.22 -1.03
N GLU A 133 4.44 -8.56 -2.14
CA GLU A 133 5.17 -7.35 -2.48
C GLU A 133 4.32 -6.11 -2.21
N ALA A 134 5.00 -5.01 -1.88
CA ALA A 134 4.39 -3.71 -1.72
C ALA A 134 5.39 -2.62 -2.10
N PHE A 135 4.88 -1.50 -2.56
CA PHE A 135 5.71 -0.31 -2.75
C PHE A 135 5.84 0.42 -1.42
N ILE A 136 7.07 0.55 -0.97
CA ILE A 136 7.41 1.21 0.30
C ILE A 136 8.26 2.44 0.04
N GLY A 137 8.44 3.28 1.05
CA GLY A 137 9.33 4.43 0.94
C GLY A 137 10.79 4.02 0.74
N ASN A 138 11.46 4.67 -0.18
CA ASN A 138 12.88 4.41 -0.46
C ASN A 138 13.76 5.22 0.49
N LEU A 139 14.39 4.54 1.46
CA LEU A 139 15.22 5.19 2.47
C LEU A 139 16.52 5.78 1.92
N ASN A 140 16.92 5.40 0.72
CA ASN A 140 18.05 6.02 0.04
C ASN A 140 17.73 7.41 -0.52
N ASN A 141 16.44 7.71 -0.66
CA ASN A 141 15.99 9.04 -1.06
C ASN A 141 15.98 9.95 0.17
N LYS A 142 16.77 11.04 0.12
CA LYS A 142 16.91 11.97 1.25
C LYS A 142 15.58 12.60 1.68
N LYS A 143 14.69 12.88 0.74
CA LYS A 143 13.36 13.44 1.05
C LYS A 143 12.49 12.47 1.82
N VAL A 144 12.54 11.20 1.46
CA VAL A 144 11.84 10.13 2.20
C VAL A 144 12.43 10.00 3.60
N LEU A 145 13.76 9.93 3.70
CA LEU A 145 14.43 9.81 4.98
C LEU A 145 14.13 10.99 5.91
N HIS A 146 14.10 12.21 5.37
CA HIS A 146 13.72 13.39 6.13
C HIS A 146 12.28 13.30 6.67
N SER A 147 11.36 12.79 5.88
CA SER A 147 9.97 12.61 6.29
C SER A 147 9.83 11.64 7.45
N ILE A 148 10.66 10.60 7.50
CA ILE A 148 10.67 9.61 8.59
C ILE A 148 11.05 10.25 9.92
N THR A 149 11.97 11.21 9.92
CA THR A 149 12.42 11.86 11.16
C THR A 149 11.41 12.85 11.72
N HIS A 150 10.45 13.29 10.92
CA HIS A 150 9.55 14.38 11.30
C HIS A 150 8.06 14.05 11.29
N ARG A 151 7.63 13.06 10.52
CA ARG A 151 6.19 12.82 10.32
C ARG A 151 5.86 11.34 10.23
N HIS A 152 4.89 10.91 11.03
CA HIS A 152 4.24 9.62 10.87
C HIS A 152 2.81 9.70 11.39
N TYR A 153 1.97 8.83 10.89
CA TYR A 153 0.62 8.65 11.37
C TYR A 153 0.54 7.38 12.21
N LYS A 154 -0.19 7.45 13.33
CA LYS A 154 -0.29 6.32 14.27
C LYS A 154 -1.12 5.17 13.74
N MET A 155 -2.00 5.41 12.81
CA MET A 155 -2.92 4.40 12.28
C MET A 155 -3.15 4.60 10.79
N GLY A 156 -3.42 3.48 10.16
CA GLY A 156 -3.79 3.23 8.80
C GLY A 156 -3.92 4.37 7.81
N ALA A 157 -3.46 4.11 6.64
CA ALA A 157 -3.35 5.06 5.55
C ALA A 157 -4.66 5.40 4.88
N MET A 158 -5.68 4.60 5.12
CA MET A 158 -6.91 4.74 4.36
C MET A 158 -7.84 5.77 4.94
N ASP A 159 -8.41 6.59 4.07
CA ASP A 159 -9.59 7.34 4.44
C ASP A 159 -10.80 6.41 4.56
N THR A 160 -11.80 6.87 5.30
CA THR A 160 -13.01 6.11 5.57
C THR A 160 -13.76 5.71 4.30
N THR A 161 -13.80 6.60 3.32
CA THR A 161 -14.52 6.38 2.06
C THR A 161 -13.89 5.24 1.27
N SER A 162 -12.57 5.24 1.13
CA SER A 162 -11.85 4.19 0.43
C SER A 162 -12.04 2.83 1.10
N PHE A 163 -12.00 2.79 2.42
CA PHE A 163 -12.23 1.55 3.17
C PHE A 163 -13.64 1.00 2.98
N LYS A 164 -14.64 1.85 3.08
CA LYS A 164 -16.04 1.46 2.85
C LYS A 164 -16.24 0.93 1.44
N GLN A 165 -15.59 1.53 0.48
CA GLN A 165 -15.65 1.06 -0.90
C GLN A 165 -15.04 -0.33 -1.06
N LEU A 166 -13.86 -0.57 -0.47
CA LEU A 166 -13.24 -1.89 -0.49
C LEU A 166 -14.12 -2.96 0.14
N LEU A 167 -14.77 -2.65 1.24
CA LEU A 167 -15.68 -3.58 1.90
C LEU A 167 -16.86 -3.97 1.02
N LYS A 168 -17.33 -3.06 0.17
CA LYS A 168 -18.40 -3.33 -0.77
C LYS A 168 -17.98 -4.22 -1.94
N GLU A 169 -16.70 -4.23 -2.29
CA GLU A 169 -16.18 -5.00 -3.43
C GLU A 169 -15.95 -6.48 -3.11
N ARG A 170 -16.13 -6.88 -1.87
CA ARG A 170 -15.94 -8.26 -1.44
C ARG A 170 -17.15 -9.13 -1.71
#